data_11f1f0d93fbb59e95f11204bf88e04d1
#
_entry.id   11f1f0d93fbb59e95f11204bf88e04d1
#
_cell.length_a   1.000
_cell.length_b   1.000
_cell.length_c   1.000
_cell.angle_alpha   90.00
_cell.angle_beta   90.00
_cell.angle_gamma   90.00
#
_symmetry.space_group_name_H-M   'P 1'
#
loop_
_entity.id
_entity.type
_entity.pdbx_description
1 polymer ?
#
loop_
_entity_poly.entity_id
_entity_poly.type
_entity_poly.pdbx_seq_one_letter_code
_entity_poly.pdbx_strand_id
1 'polypeptide(L)'
;AVTAACLMMRKNVFERVGGFREELAVAFNDIDLCMKVRALGKLVIYDPYSSFHHYESKSRGLEDTPEKVMRFNNEIAVFAHYWKGILDNGDPYYNTNLTLRKANFALRDLTKEKPGEPYKLELDVEKQLKTVLKEKERRGL
;
A
#
# COMPACT_ATOMS: atom_id res chain seq x y z
N ALA A 1 -8.89 -3.91 -0.01
CA ALA A 1 -8.28 -3.97 -1.35
C ALA A 1 -7.83 -5.38 -1.67
N VAL A 2 -7.63 -5.66 -2.96
CA VAL A 2 -6.99 -6.88 -3.46
C VAL A 2 -5.78 -6.49 -4.30
N THR A 3 -4.74 -7.34 -4.29
CA THR A 3 -3.53 -7.05 -5.08
C THR A 3 -3.75 -7.25 -6.57
N ALA A 4 -3.13 -6.40 -7.41
CA ALA A 4 -3.15 -6.56 -8.88
C ALA A 4 -2.31 -7.75 -9.37
N ALA A 5 -1.57 -8.45 -8.51
CA ALA A 5 -0.88 -9.68 -8.88
C ALA A 5 -1.85 -10.75 -9.42
N CYS A 6 -3.09 -10.78 -8.90
CA CYS A 6 -4.19 -11.55 -9.46
C CYS A 6 -5.52 -10.83 -9.16
N LEU A 7 -6.00 -10.06 -10.15
CA LEU A 7 -7.21 -9.28 -10.04
C LEU A 7 -8.09 -9.49 -11.28
N MET A 8 -9.37 -9.68 -11.05
CA MET A 8 -10.37 -9.79 -12.11
C MET A 8 -11.47 -8.75 -11.89
N MET A 9 -11.90 -8.09 -12.95
CA MET A 9 -13.05 -7.19 -12.92
C MET A 9 -13.71 -7.10 -14.30
N ARG A 10 -14.94 -6.57 -14.32
CA ARG A 10 -15.63 -6.32 -15.59
C ARG A 10 -14.95 -5.18 -16.34
N LYS A 11 -14.71 -5.33 -17.64
CA LYS A 11 -14.08 -4.32 -18.50
C LYS A 11 -14.76 -2.96 -18.41
N ASN A 12 -16.09 -2.92 -18.48
CA ASN A 12 -16.86 -1.66 -18.38
C ASN A 12 -16.71 -0.95 -17.03
N VAL A 13 -16.44 -1.68 -15.94
CA VAL A 13 -16.15 -1.07 -14.63
C VAL A 13 -14.75 -0.47 -14.64
N PHE A 14 -13.77 -1.20 -15.19
CA PHE A 14 -12.39 -0.72 -15.35
C PHE A 14 -12.33 0.58 -16.16
N GLU A 15 -13.00 0.60 -17.30
CA GLU A 15 -13.08 1.80 -18.16
C GLU A 15 -13.79 2.96 -17.45
N ARG A 16 -14.88 2.69 -16.75
CA ARG A 16 -15.65 3.71 -16.02
C ARG A 16 -14.88 4.38 -14.89
N VAL A 17 -13.98 3.66 -14.22
CA VAL A 17 -13.10 4.22 -13.17
C VAL A 17 -11.84 4.88 -13.75
N GLY A 18 -11.63 4.84 -15.05
CA GLY A 18 -10.46 5.37 -15.74
C GLY A 18 -9.20 4.51 -15.58
N GLY A 19 -9.37 3.19 -15.33
CA GLY A 19 -8.26 2.25 -15.24
C GLY A 19 -7.28 2.52 -14.11
N PHE A 20 -6.05 2.08 -14.30
CA PHE A 20 -4.93 2.41 -13.39
C PHE A 20 -4.50 3.87 -13.57
N ARG A 21 -4.07 4.49 -12.48
CA ARG A 21 -3.50 5.82 -12.49
C ARG A 21 -2.03 5.76 -12.90
N GLU A 22 -1.65 6.45 -13.98
CA GLU A 22 -0.29 6.41 -14.53
C GLU A 22 0.76 6.94 -13.55
N GLU A 23 0.39 7.91 -12.70
CA GLU A 23 1.24 8.48 -11.65
C GLU A 23 1.58 7.48 -10.53
N LEU A 24 0.83 6.38 -10.43
CA LEU A 24 1.07 5.26 -9.50
C LEU A 24 1.60 4.06 -10.30
N ALA A 25 2.76 4.22 -10.92
CA ALA A 25 3.29 3.24 -11.87
C ALA A 25 3.65 1.90 -11.21
N VAL A 26 3.97 1.89 -9.92
CA VAL A 26 4.48 0.71 -9.20
C VAL A 26 3.73 0.46 -7.90
N ALA A 27 3.67 1.44 -7.00
CA ALA A 27 3.04 1.29 -5.70
C ALA A 27 1.61 1.87 -5.70
N PHE A 28 0.74 1.28 -4.89
CA PHE A 28 -0.62 1.74 -4.62
C PHE A 28 -1.59 1.74 -5.81
N ASN A 29 -1.17 1.35 -7.01
CA ASN A 29 -2.03 1.34 -8.20
C ASN A 29 -3.25 0.40 -8.04
N ASP A 30 -3.06 -0.75 -7.42
CA ASP A 30 -4.12 -1.70 -7.10
C ASP A 30 -5.04 -1.20 -5.98
N ILE A 31 -4.48 -0.54 -4.97
CA ILE A 31 -5.27 0.06 -3.89
C ILE A 31 -6.11 1.23 -4.45
N ASP A 32 -5.50 2.12 -5.26
CA ASP A 32 -6.21 3.23 -5.93
C ASP A 32 -7.38 2.70 -6.79
N LEU A 33 -7.13 1.66 -7.58
CA LEU A 33 -8.16 1.03 -8.40
C LEU A 33 -9.31 0.47 -7.54
N CYS A 34 -8.98 -0.24 -6.46
CA CYS A 34 -9.98 -0.75 -5.52
C CYS A 34 -10.80 0.38 -4.88
N MET A 35 -10.16 1.48 -4.51
CA MET A 35 -10.82 2.64 -3.91
C MET A 35 -11.74 3.34 -4.92
N LYS A 36 -11.33 3.50 -6.18
CA LYS A 36 -12.19 4.00 -7.27
C LYS A 36 -13.42 3.13 -7.48
N VAL A 37 -13.25 1.81 -7.48
CA VAL A 37 -14.35 0.84 -7.58
C VAL A 37 -15.32 0.98 -6.40
N ARG A 38 -14.79 1.13 -5.19
CA ARG A 38 -15.60 1.39 -3.99
C ARG A 38 -16.35 2.72 -4.06
N ALA A 39 -15.73 3.76 -4.59
CA ALA A 39 -16.37 5.08 -4.80
C ALA A 39 -17.56 5.00 -5.77
N LEU A 40 -17.56 4.05 -6.71
CA LEU A 40 -18.72 3.73 -7.56
C LEU A 40 -19.81 2.91 -6.85
N GLY A 41 -19.70 2.66 -5.54
CA GLY A 41 -20.64 1.82 -4.79
C GLY A 41 -20.53 0.32 -5.11
N LYS A 42 -19.42 -0.12 -5.76
CA LYS A 42 -19.18 -1.52 -6.05
C LYS A 42 -18.38 -2.20 -4.93
N LEU A 43 -18.50 -3.52 -4.84
CA LEU A 43 -17.75 -4.31 -3.88
C LEU A 43 -16.39 -4.72 -4.47
N VAL A 44 -15.39 -4.80 -3.60
CA VAL A 44 -14.12 -5.50 -3.84
C VAL A 44 -14.16 -6.75 -2.99
N ILE A 45 -14.09 -7.91 -3.64
CA ILE A 45 -14.29 -9.22 -3.01
C ILE A 45 -12.97 -9.97 -3.06
N TYR A 46 -12.58 -10.53 -1.93
CA TYR A 46 -11.51 -11.53 -1.85
C TYR A 46 -12.13 -12.92 -2.00
N ASP A 47 -11.61 -13.71 -2.95
CA ASP A 47 -12.00 -15.10 -3.15
C ASP A 47 -10.99 -16.03 -2.46
N PRO A 48 -11.34 -16.69 -1.36
CA PRO A 48 -10.43 -17.57 -0.62
C PRO A 48 -10.22 -18.93 -1.31
N TYR A 49 -11.00 -19.27 -2.31
CA TYR A 49 -10.89 -20.55 -3.03
C TYR A 49 -9.90 -20.49 -4.21
N SER A 50 -9.52 -19.28 -4.64
CA SER A 50 -8.51 -19.07 -5.67
C SER A 50 -7.13 -18.95 -5.04
N SER A 51 -6.23 -19.88 -5.33
CA SER A 51 -4.88 -19.92 -4.77
C SER A 51 -3.83 -19.74 -5.87
N PHE A 52 -2.89 -18.81 -5.66
CA PHE A 52 -1.82 -18.48 -6.60
C PHE A 52 -0.50 -18.29 -5.86
N HIS A 53 0.61 -18.58 -6.54
CA HIS A 53 1.94 -18.28 -6.03
C HIS A 53 2.44 -16.95 -6.60
N HIS A 54 2.64 -15.95 -5.74
CA HIS A 54 3.22 -14.68 -6.11
C HIS A 54 4.68 -14.60 -5.66
N TYR A 55 5.59 -14.68 -6.62
CA TYR A 55 7.04 -14.56 -6.38
C TYR A 55 7.42 -13.07 -6.33
N GLU A 56 7.15 -12.43 -5.19
CA GLU A 56 7.42 -11.01 -4.98
C GLU A 56 8.86 -10.63 -5.27
N SER A 57 9.03 -9.44 -5.85
CA SER A 57 10.33 -8.81 -6.14
C SER A 57 11.25 -9.59 -7.10
N LYS A 58 10.81 -10.71 -7.67
CA LYS A 58 11.65 -11.53 -8.54
C LYS A 58 12.02 -10.84 -9.84
N SER A 59 11.10 -10.07 -10.43
CA SER A 59 11.32 -9.37 -11.70
C SER A 59 11.82 -7.94 -11.51
N ARG A 60 11.38 -7.24 -10.45
CA ARG A 60 11.65 -5.82 -10.22
C ARG A 60 12.76 -5.56 -9.20
N GLY A 61 13.00 -6.50 -8.29
CA GLY A 61 13.87 -6.33 -7.13
C GLY A 61 13.22 -5.48 -6.02
N LEU A 62 14.03 -5.09 -5.04
CA LEU A 62 13.61 -4.26 -3.92
C LEU A 62 13.73 -2.76 -4.25
N GLU A 63 13.15 -1.92 -3.42
CA GLU A 63 13.32 -0.45 -3.45
C GLU A 63 14.68 -0.05 -2.81
N ASP A 64 15.77 -0.53 -3.40
CA ASP A 64 17.13 -0.54 -2.84
C ASP A 64 18.07 0.52 -3.44
N THR A 65 17.52 1.47 -4.20
CA THR A 65 18.28 2.62 -4.71
C THR A 65 17.58 3.94 -4.37
N PRO A 66 18.33 5.07 -4.28
CA PRO A 66 17.73 6.38 -3.99
C PRO A 66 16.60 6.75 -4.95
N GLU A 67 16.75 6.48 -6.25
CA GLU A 67 15.76 6.80 -7.28
C GLU A 67 14.45 6.02 -7.05
N LYS A 68 14.57 4.73 -6.71
CA LYS A 68 13.39 3.89 -6.40
C LYS A 68 12.67 4.38 -5.15
N VAL A 69 13.43 4.74 -4.10
CA VAL A 69 12.85 5.30 -2.86
C VAL A 69 12.19 6.65 -3.13
N MET A 70 12.80 7.53 -3.91
CA MET A 70 12.19 8.81 -4.31
C MET A 70 10.91 8.61 -5.11
N ARG A 71 10.90 7.69 -6.08
CA ARG A 71 9.69 7.34 -6.81
C ARG A 71 8.61 6.84 -5.86
N PHE A 72 8.92 5.92 -4.97
CA PHE A 72 7.96 5.40 -3.97
C PHE A 72 7.38 6.51 -3.09
N ASN A 73 8.21 7.47 -2.65
CA ASN A 73 7.74 8.62 -1.87
C ASN A 73 6.82 9.53 -2.69
N ASN A 74 7.09 9.72 -3.98
CA ASN A 74 6.20 10.45 -4.88
C ASN A 74 4.85 9.75 -5.04
N GLU A 75 4.86 8.43 -5.23
CA GLU A 75 3.64 7.62 -5.32
C GLU A 75 2.82 7.67 -4.02
N ILE A 76 3.47 7.68 -2.84
CA ILE A 76 2.81 7.93 -1.55
C ILE A 76 2.12 9.30 -1.55
N ALA A 77 2.82 10.36 -1.97
CA ALA A 77 2.27 11.71 -1.98
C ALA A 77 1.06 11.83 -2.93
N VAL A 78 1.17 11.24 -4.12
CA VAL A 78 0.07 11.17 -5.10
C VAL A 78 -1.13 10.43 -4.52
N PHE A 79 -0.91 9.24 -3.97
CA PHE A 79 -1.98 8.44 -3.36
C PHE A 79 -2.66 9.18 -2.20
N ALA A 80 -1.86 9.77 -1.31
CA ALA A 80 -2.36 10.54 -0.17
C ALA A 80 -3.15 11.79 -0.61
N HIS A 81 -2.75 12.45 -1.69
CA HIS A 81 -3.48 13.59 -2.26
C HIS A 81 -4.89 13.20 -2.70
N TYR A 82 -5.02 12.14 -3.49
CA TYR A 82 -6.32 11.71 -4.03
C TYR A 82 -7.25 11.12 -2.96
N TRP A 83 -6.71 10.46 -1.95
CA TRP A 83 -7.49 9.73 -0.95
C TRP A 83 -7.42 10.33 0.45
N LYS A 84 -6.99 11.60 0.56
CA LYS A 84 -6.82 12.30 1.83
C LYS A 84 -8.00 12.14 2.78
N GLY A 85 -9.23 12.35 2.30
CA GLY A 85 -10.42 12.26 3.15
C GLY A 85 -10.66 10.87 3.74
N ILE A 86 -10.29 9.81 3.01
CA ILE A 86 -10.40 8.43 3.52
C ILE A 86 -9.26 8.14 4.48
N LEU A 87 -8.04 8.55 4.15
CA LEU A 87 -6.86 8.33 4.98
C LEU A 87 -6.95 9.06 6.33
N ASP A 88 -7.47 10.29 6.33
CA ASP A 88 -7.66 11.07 7.56
C ASP A 88 -8.70 10.42 8.52
N ASN A 89 -9.69 9.71 7.97
CA ASN A 89 -10.69 8.99 8.76
C ASN A 89 -10.20 7.61 9.26
N GLY A 90 -9.04 7.16 8.76
CA GLY A 90 -8.49 5.84 9.06
C GLY A 90 -9.24 4.68 8.39
N ASP A 91 -8.72 3.47 8.58
CA ASP A 91 -9.34 2.24 8.07
C ASP A 91 -10.32 1.69 9.11
N PRO A 92 -11.64 1.65 8.82
CA PRO A 92 -12.64 1.14 9.78
C PRO A 92 -12.49 -0.36 10.06
N TYR A 93 -11.74 -1.09 9.24
CA TYR A 93 -11.50 -2.53 9.39
C TYR A 93 -10.17 -2.84 10.10
N TYR A 94 -9.30 -1.85 10.32
CA TYR A 94 -8.04 -2.06 11.02
C TYR A 94 -8.24 -1.90 12.53
N ASN A 95 -7.83 -2.90 13.30
CA ASN A 95 -8.00 -2.87 14.76
C ASN A 95 -7.18 -1.74 15.39
N THR A 96 -7.84 -0.84 16.11
CA THR A 96 -7.23 0.34 16.75
C THR A 96 -6.18 0.02 17.81
N ASN A 97 -6.15 -1.21 18.34
CA ASN A 97 -5.14 -1.68 19.27
C ASN A 97 -3.84 -2.11 18.60
N LEU A 98 -3.82 -2.22 17.26
CA LEU A 98 -2.62 -2.56 16.50
C LEU A 98 -1.88 -1.30 16.08
N THR A 99 -0.54 -1.37 16.10
CA THR A 99 0.29 -0.25 15.62
C THR A 99 0.36 -0.21 14.11
N LEU A 100 0.32 0.98 13.52
CA LEU A 100 0.63 1.22 12.12
C LEU A 100 2.14 1.40 11.87
N ARG A 101 2.97 1.44 12.92
CA ARG A 101 4.42 1.65 12.81
C ARG A 101 5.20 0.40 12.42
N LYS A 102 4.55 -0.77 12.43
CA LYS A 102 5.16 -2.07 12.11
C LYS A 102 4.21 -2.86 11.21
N ALA A 103 4.76 -3.57 10.24
CA ALA A 103 3.99 -4.38 9.28
C ALA A 103 3.65 -5.79 9.79
N ASN A 104 3.78 -6.06 11.09
CA ASN A 104 3.63 -7.39 11.69
C ASN A 104 2.42 -7.50 12.63
N PHE A 105 1.46 -6.60 12.53
CA PHE A 105 0.26 -6.57 13.38
C PHE A 105 0.55 -6.54 14.89
N ALA A 106 1.68 -5.95 15.28
CA ALA A 106 2.05 -5.82 16.69
C ALA A 106 1.05 -4.94 17.45
N LEU A 107 0.92 -5.20 18.74
CA LEU A 107 0.12 -4.35 19.61
C LEU A 107 0.70 -2.92 19.68
N ARG A 108 -0.19 -1.96 19.76
CA ARG A 108 0.14 -0.56 19.94
C ARG A 108 0.75 -0.32 21.33
N ASP A 109 1.83 0.41 21.38
CA ASP A 109 2.42 0.86 22.63
C ASP A 109 1.72 2.16 23.08
N LEU A 110 0.77 2.04 24.00
CA LEU A 110 -0.05 3.16 24.47
C LEU A 110 0.75 4.23 25.23
N THR A 111 2.01 3.96 25.58
CA THR A 111 2.91 4.98 26.13
C THR A 111 3.47 5.90 25.07
N LYS A 112 3.46 5.50 23.78
CA LYS A 112 4.06 6.20 22.64
C LYS A 112 3.07 6.58 21.55
N GLU A 113 1.90 5.93 21.53
CA GLU A 113 0.92 6.05 20.45
C GLU A 113 -0.48 6.14 21.03
N LYS A 114 -1.30 7.08 20.56
CA LYS A 114 -2.72 7.15 20.92
C LYS A 114 -3.55 6.19 20.06
N PRO A 115 -4.61 5.57 20.59
CA PRO A 115 -5.55 4.80 19.79
C PRO A 115 -6.10 5.65 18.62
N GLY A 116 -6.11 5.10 17.41
CA GLY A 116 -6.58 5.82 16.23
C GLY A 116 -5.64 6.91 15.69
N GLU A 117 -4.49 7.15 16.32
CA GLU A 117 -3.51 8.12 15.81
C GLU A 117 -2.97 7.65 14.45
N PRO A 118 -3.11 8.48 13.39
CA PRO A 118 -2.60 8.12 12.07
C PRO A 118 -1.07 8.06 12.10
N TYR A 119 -0.52 7.10 11.38
CA TYR A 119 0.93 7.02 11.20
C TYR A 119 1.41 8.21 10.37
N LYS A 120 2.36 8.96 10.90
CA LYS A 120 3.07 9.99 10.14
C LYS A 120 4.11 9.30 9.27
N LEU A 121 3.90 9.34 7.97
CA LEU A 121 4.85 8.83 6.99
C LEU A 121 6.17 9.60 7.08
N GLU A 122 7.24 8.85 7.28
CA GLU A 122 8.59 9.39 7.19
C GLU A 122 9.07 9.25 5.75
N LEU A 123 9.23 10.38 5.07
CA LEU A 123 9.66 10.46 3.68
C LEU A 123 11.16 10.76 3.56
N ASP A 124 11.95 10.47 4.60
CA ASP A 124 13.39 10.58 4.59
C ASP A 124 14.01 9.45 3.78
N VAL A 125 14.53 9.79 2.59
CA VAL A 125 15.09 8.85 1.61
C VAL A 125 16.28 8.09 2.19
N GLU A 126 17.19 8.76 2.93
CA GLU A 126 18.37 8.10 3.47
C GLU A 126 18.00 7.05 4.53
N LYS A 127 17.07 7.40 5.42
CA LYS A 127 16.62 6.49 6.47
C LYS A 127 15.84 5.32 5.91
N GLN A 128 14.99 5.55 4.91
CA GLN A 128 14.27 4.49 4.22
C GLN A 128 15.23 3.55 3.50
N LEU A 129 16.21 4.09 2.78
CA LEU A 129 17.22 3.30 2.08
C LEU A 129 18.04 2.44 3.05
N LYS A 130 18.51 3.01 4.17
CA LYS A 130 19.22 2.24 5.22
C LYS A 130 18.36 1.09 5.76
N THR A 131 17.06 1.29 5.90
CA THR A 131 16.13 0.25 6.37
C THR A 131 15.99 -0.87 5.34
N VAL A 132 15.83 -0.53 4.07
CA VAL A 132 15.72 -1.51 2.97
C VAL A 132 16.99 -2.33 2.82
N LEU A 133 18.16 -1.69 2.88
CA LEU A 133 19.46 -2.38 2.77
C LEU A 133 19.68 -3.38 3.92
N LYS A 134 19.35 -3.01 5.16
CA LYS A 134 19.39 -3.93 6.30
C LYS A 134 18.46 -5.13 6.12
N GLU A 135 17.27 -4.90 5.57
CA GLU A 135 16.33 -5.99 5.31
C GLU A 135 16.82 -6.90 4.18
N LYS A 136 17.47 -6.35 3.17
CA LYS A 136 18.11 -7.09 2.08
C LYS A 136 19.20 -8.03 2.62
N GLU A 137 20.10 -7.50 3.45
CA GLU A 137 21.14 -8.29 4.13
C GLU A 137 20.54 -9.41 4.97
N ARG A 138 19.48 -9.12 5.73
CA ARG A 138 18.78 -10.11 6.56
C ARG A 138 18.16 -11.26 5.75
N ARG A 139 17.72 -10.98 4.53
CA ARG A 139 17.15 -11.97 3.59
C ARG A 139 18.22 -12.70 2.77
N GLY A 140 19.48 -12.31 2.83
CA GLY A 140 20.56 -12.89 2.03
C GLY A 140 20.46 -12.56 0.54
N LEU A 141 19.96 -11.38 0.20
CA LEU A 141 19.77 -10.88 -1.17
C LEU A 141 20.87 -9.89 -1.57
#